data_1ae9b46c6caad76125cd72ea1bd074be
#
_entry.id   1ae9b46c6caad76125cd72ea1bd074be
#
_cell.length_a   1.000
_cell.length_b   1.000
_cell.length_c   1.000
_cell.angle_alpha   90.00
_cell.angle_beta   90.00
_cell.angle_gamma   90.00
#
_symmetry.space_group_name_H-M   'P 1'
#
loop_
_entity.id
_entity.type
_entity.pdbx_description
1 polymer ?
#
loop_
_entity_poly.entity_id
_entity_poly.type
_entity_poly.pdbx_seq_one_letter_code
_entity_poly.pdbx_strand_id
1 'polypeptide(L)'
;SNDDPVTDLPVLPWEEVRDMQLAGGWKDLDNCRDTVEAAGQLIELVGVADAHADDDAFPEVAAGESAAGGASGAVVKIGVTHAPYQRVLDQMVADGAQLILAGHTHGGQLCLPGYGALVSNCDLPPAQASGLSTWPASFKAIHKGAAPASEEGQAYLHVSAGLGTSPFTPVRTACRPEATLLTLTAR
;
A
#
# COMPACT_ATOMS: atom_id res chain seq x y z
N SER A 1 0.74 -29.92 -10.01
CA SER A 1 2.07 -29.77 -10.59
C SER A 1 2.09 -28.40 -11.25
N ASN A 2 2.57 -27.40 -10.54
CA ASN A 2 2.84 -26.09 -11.13
C ASN A 2 4.22 -26.17 -11.78
N ASP A 3 4.25 -26.46 -13.07
CA ASP A 3 5.42 -26.24 -13.92
C ASP A 3 5.53 -24.72 -14.20
N ASP A 4 5.72 -23.94 -13.15
CA ASP A 4 5.97 -22.51 -13.30
C ASP A 4 7.46 -22.33 -13.64
N PRO A 5 7.80 -21.82 -14.83
CA PRO A 5 9.21 -21.67 -15.25
C PRO A 5 10.01 -20.67 -14.40
N VAL A 6 9.38 -20.07 -13.42
CA VAL A 6 10.03 -19.12 -12.47
C VAL A 6 10.62 -19.84 -11.25
N THR A 7 10.27 -21.11 -11.00
CA THR A 7 10.72 -21.86 -9.82
C THR A 7 12.19 -22.25 -9.82
N ASP A 8 12.90 -22.11 -10.94
CA ASP A 8 14.33 -22.41 -11.06
C ASP A 8 15.25 -21.20 -10.87
N LEU A 9 14.70 -20.03 -10.54
CA LEU A 9 15.53 -18.86 -10.24
C LEU A 9 16.18 -19.02 -8.85
N PRO A 10 17.47 -18.64 -8.70
CA PRO A 10 18.11 -18.68 -7.40
C PRO A 10 17.35 -17.77 -6.43
N VAL A 11 17.12 -18.30 -5.23
CA VAL A 11 16.53 -17.50 -4.14
C VAL A 11 17.45 -16.30 -3.89
N LEU A 12 16.90 -15.11 -4.04
CA LEU A 12 17.64 -13.87 -3.73
C LEU A 12 17.94 -13.80 -2.23
N PRO A 13 19.06 -13.22 -1.80
CA PRO A 13 19.41 -13.08 -0.39
C PRO A 13 18.57 -11.99 0.30
N TRP A 14 17.24 -12.17 0.30
CA TRP A 14 16.29 -11.19 0.81
C TRP A 14 16.45 -10.96 2.32
N GLU A 15 16.82 -11.99 3.07
CA GLU A 15 17.08 -11.88 4.52
C GLU A 15 18.25 -10.94 4.80
N GLU A 16 19.34 -11.05 4.04
CA GLU A 16 20.49 -10.15 4.19
C GLU A 16 20.10 -8.70 3.85
N VAL A 17 19.29 -8.50 2.80
CA VAL A 17 18.79 -7.17 2.42
C VAL A 17 17.90 -6.59 3.52
N ARG A 18 16.99 -7.40 4.08
CA ARG A 18 16.15 -6.99 5.21
C ARG A 18 17.00 -6.60 6.42
N ASP A 19 17.96 -7.42 6.79
CA ASP A 19 18.83 -7.15 7.94
C ASP A 19 19.63 -5.85 7.75
N MET A 20 20.12 -5.60 6.53
CA MET A 20 20.79 -4.33 6.19
C MET A 20 19.85 -3.12 6.33
N GLN A 21 18.60 -3.26 5.91
CA GLN A 21 17.59 -2.20 6.03
C GLN A 21 17.27 -1.93 7.51
N LEU A 22 17.05 -2.96 8.31
CA LEU A 22 16.81 -2.84 9.75
C LEU A 22 18.00 -2.19 10.47
N ALA A 23 19.24 -2.59 10.14
CA ALA A 23 20.43 -1.96 10.67
C ALA A 23 20.55 -0.47 10.25
N GLY A 24 19.97 -0.10 9.11
CA GLY A 24 19.85 1.28 8.63
C GLY A 24 18.72 2.09 9.28
N GLY A 25 17.98 1.50 10.22
CA GLY A 25 16.88 2.16 10.93
C GLY A 25 15.51 2.06 10.24
N TRP A 26 15.39 1.22 9.20
CA TRP A 26 14.10 0.91 8.59
C TRP A 26 13.27 0.02 9.53
N LYS A 27 11.96 0.08 9.38
CA LYS A 27 11.04 -0.76 10.16
C LYS A 27 10.51 -1.89 9.30
N ASP A 28 10.52 -3.09 9.85
CA ASP A 28 9.82 -4.23 9.28
C ASP A 28 8.33 -4.12 9.64
N LEU A 29 7.47 -4.21 8.64
CA LEU A 29 6.03 -4.17 8.80
C LEU A 29 5.35 -5.44 8.25
N ASP A 30 6.11 -6.51 8.01
CA ASP A 30 5.55 -7.78 7.57
C ASP A 30 4.68 -8.38 8.68
N ASN A 31 3.35 -8.30 8.49
CA ASN A 31 2.34 -8.79 9.43
C ASN A 31 2.51 -8.24 10.86
N CYS A 32 2.90 -6.98 10.99
CA CYS A 32 3.12 -6.38 12.30
C CYS A 32 2.73 -4.90 12.37
N ARG A 33 2.78 -4.39 13.60
CA ARG A 33 2.54 -2.98 13.95
C ARG A 33 3.82 -2.37 14.49
N ASP A 34 3.98 -1.10 14.24
CA ASP A 34 5.06 -0.29 14.84
C ASP A 34 4.59 1.17 14.96
N THR A 35 5.42 2.00 15.56
CA THR A 35 5.17 3.44 15.67
C THR A 35 6.38 4.22 15.21
N VAL A 36 6.15 5.39 14.65
CA VAL A 36 7.19 6.37 14.35
C VAL A 36 6.79 7.71 14.91
N GLU A 37 7.79 8.47 15.33
CA GLU A 37 7.60 9.86 15.73
C GLU A 37 8.08 10.78 14.62
N ALA A 38 7.21 11.69 14.20
CA ALA A 38 7.53 12.70 13.20
C ALA A 38 6.98 14.07 13.63
N ALA A 39 7.84 15.07 13.67
CA ALA A 39 7.50 16.44 14.10
C ALA A 39 6.79 16.48 15.47
N GLY A 40 7.21 15.62 16.43
CA GLY A 40 6.60 15.53 17.77
C GLY A 40 5.23 14.86 17.79
N GLN A 41 4.82 14.21 16.68
CA GLN A 41 3.57 13.47 16.60
C GLN A 41 3.85 11.99 16.48
N LEU A 42 3.12 11.17 17.23
CA LEU A 42 3.19 9.72 17.15
C LEU A 42 2.30 9.23 16.01
N ILE A 43 2.87 8.45 15.11
CA ILE A 43 2.19 7.82 13.97
C ILE A 43 2.21 6.31 14.18
N GLU A 44 1.05 5.69 14.16
CA GLU A 44 0.93 4.24 14.16
C GLU A 44 1.05 3.70 12.74
N LEU A 45 1.84 2.65 12.56
CA LEU A 45 2.00 1.92 11.32
C LEU A 45 1.42 0.52 11.50
N VAL A 46 0.65 0.06 10.52
CA VAL A 46 0.19 -1.33 10.44
C VAL A 46 0.51 -1.86 9.05
N GLY A 47 1.21 -2.98 8.98
CA GLY A 47 1.59 -3.58 7.71
C GLY A 47 1.23 -5.04 7.63
N VAL A 48 1.12 -5.53 6.40
CA VAL A 48 0.99 -6.94 6.06
C VAL A 48 2.06 -7.33 5.06
N ALA A 49 2.47 -8.60 5.10
CA ALA A 49 3.34 -9.21 4.10
C ALA A 49 2.65 -9.25 2.72
N ASP A 50 3.27 -9.86 1.73
CA ASP A 50 2.80 -9.78 0.35
C ASP A 50 1.45 -10.50 0.14
N ALA A 51 0.40 -9.72 0.03
CA ALA A 51 -0.94 -10.22 -0.24
C ALA A 51 -1.10 -10.86 -1.63
N HIS A 52 -0.16 -10.63 -2.56
CA HIS A 52 -0.14 -11.29 -3.86
C HIS A 52 0.38 -12.72 -3.78
N ALA A 53 1.24 -13.00 -2.81
CA ALA A 53 1.75 -14.33 -2.49
C ALA A 53 0.88 -15.10 -1.47
N ASP A 54 -0.23 -14.51 -1.01
CA ASP A 54 -1.08 -15.03 0.08
C ASP A 54 -0.31 -15.19 1.42
N ASP A 55 0.72 -14.35 1.64
CA ASP A 55 1.52 -14.32 2.87
C ASP A 55 0.97 -13.33 3.90
N ASP A 56 -0.07 -12.56 3.54
CA ASP A 56 -0.66 -11.55 4.39
C ASP A 56 -1.40 -12.15 5.58
N ALA A 57 -1.00 -11.74 6.78
CA ALA A 57 -1.72 -11.99 8.02
C ALA A 57 -1.92 -10.65 8.74
N PHE A 58 -3.18 -10.23 8.91
CA PHE A 58 -3.42 -8.95 9.54
C PHE A 58 -3.03 -9.01 11.03
N PRO A 59 -2.14 -8.11 11.52
CA PRO A 59 -1.66 -8.19 12.88
C PRO A 59 -2.76 -7.85 13.89
N GLU A 60 -2.95 -8.72 14.88
CA GLU A 60 -3.91 -8.52 15.94
C GLU A 60 -3.58 -7.26 16.76
N VAL A 61 -4.62 -6.61 17.28
CA VAL A 61 -4.47 -5.53 18.26
C VAL A 61 -4.08 -6.14 19.59
N ALA A 62 -3.04 -5.60 20.22
CA ALA A 62 -2.63 -6.09 21.52
C ALA A 62 -3.77 -6.00 22.55
N ALA A 63 -3.86 -6.98 23.44
CA ALA A 63 -4.90 -7.03 24.46
C ALA A 63 -4.85 -5.76 25.35
N GLY A 64 -5.92 -4.95 25.29
CA GLY A 64 -6.01 -3.67 26.01
C GLY A 64 -5.87 -2.43 25.11
N GLU A 65 -5.52 -2.60 23.85
CA GLU A 65 -5.57 -1.55 22.83
C GLU A 65 -6.88 -1.65 22.04
N SER A 66 -7.43 -0.52 21.67
CA SER A 66 -8.64 -0.48 20.82
C SER A 66 -8.22 -0.38 19.36
N ALA A 67 -8.78 -1.23 18.51
CA ALA A 67 -8.56 -1.14 17.05
C ALA A 67 -8.88 0.26 16.51
N ALA A 68 -9.90 0.92 17.04
CA ALA A 68 -10.30 2.28 16.68
C ALA A 68 -9.50 3.38 17.39
N GLY A 69 -8.72 3.03 18.44
CA GLY A 69 -7.97 4.00 19.26
C GLY A 69 -6.47 4.07 18.95
N GLY A 70 -5.95 3.11 18.23
CA GLY A 70 -4.53 3.04 17.91
C GLY A 70 -3.61 2.90 19.14
N ALA A 71 -2.31 3.02 18.94
CA ALA A 71 -1.35 3.18 20.02
C ALA A 71 -1.72 4.43 20.84
N SER A 72 -1.64 4.33 22.17
CA SER A 72 -2.01 5.44 23.05
C SER A 72 -1.25 6.71 22.69
N GLY A 73 -1.97 7.74 22.23
CA GLY A 73 -1.41 9.02 21.83
C GLY A 73 -1.05 9.15 20.34
N ALA A 74 -1.27 8.13 19.50
CA ALA A 74 -1.09 8.26 18.06
C ALA A 74 -2.12 9.20 17.46
N VAL A 75 -1.67 10.11 16.59
CA VAL A 75 -2.52 11.11 15.94
C VAL A 75 -3.00 10.63 14.56
N VAL A 76 -2.31 9.71 13.95
CA VAL A 76 -2.69 9.12 12.66
C VAL A 76 -2.25 7.66 12.60
N LYS A 77 -3.06 6.82 11.95
CA LYS A 77 -2.74 5.44 11.64
C LYS A 77 -2.57 5.29 10.13
N ILE A 78 -1.45 4.69 9.73
CA ILE A 78 -1.11 4.45 8.33
C ILE A 78 -1.00 2.96 8.09
N GLY A 79 -1.79 2.45 7.14
CA GLY A 79 -1.68 1.10 6.60
C GLY A 79 -0.61 1.03 5.52
N VAL A 80 0.18 -0.04 5.49
CA VAL A 80 1.20 -0.29 4.47
C VAL A 80 1.04 -1.71 3.93
N THR A 81 0.91 -1.83 2.62
CA THR A 81 0.85 -3.13 1.94
C THR A 81 1.58 -3.08 0.60
N HIS A 82 2.20 -4.18 0.20
CA HIS A 82 2.76 -4.26 -1.15
C HIS A 82 1.65 -4.24 -2.19
N ALA A 83 0.73 -5.19 -2.14
CA ALA A 83 -0.34 -5.33 -3.11
C ALA A 83 -1.70 -4.92 -2.52
N PRO A 84 -2.44 -3.98 -3.16
CA PRO A 84 -3.69 -3.43 -2.61
C PRO A 84 -4.89 -4.33 -2.90
N TYR A 85 -4.89 -5.55 -2.36
CA TYR A 85 -6.06 -6.43 -2.40
C TYR A 85 -7.17 -5.89 -1.52
N GLN A 86 -8.42 -5.96 -2.00
CA GLN A 86 -9.59 -5.41 -1.31
C GLN A 86 -9.72 -5.95 0.12
N ARG A 87 -9.48 -7.26 0.33
CA ARG A 87 -9.52 -7.86 1.68
C ARG A 87 -8.59 -7.19 2.68
N VAL A 88 -7.38 -6.81 2.22
CA VAL A 88 -6.38 -6.13 3.05
C VAL A 88 -6.80 -4.68 3.32
N LEU A 89 -7.26 -3.99 2.28
CA LEU A 89 -7.74 -2.62 2.40
C LEU A 89 -8.92 -2.51 3.37
N ASP A 90 -9.87 -3.47 3.29
CA ASP A 90 -11.03 -3.55 4.18
C ASP A 90 -10.60 -3.75 5.65
N GLN A 91 -9.62 -4.64 5.89
CA GLN A 91 -9.08 -4.87 7.23
C GLN A 91 -8.37 -3.61 7.78
N MET A 92 -7.58 -2.91 6.95
CA MET A 92 -6.91 -1.68 7.35
C MET A 92 -7.91 -0.57 7.69
N VAL A 93 -8.97 -0.41 6.90
CA VAL A 93 -10.04 0.56 7.19
C VAL A 93 -10.79 0.18 8.47
N ALA A 94 -11.14 -1.09 8.65
CA ALA A 94 -11.79 -1.57 9.87
C ALA A 94 -10.94 -1.38 11.13
N ASP A 95 -9.60 -1.44 10.97
CA ASP A 95 -8.62 -1.15 12.02
C ASP A 95 -8.44 0.36 12.27
N GLY A 96 -9.07 1.22 11.50
CA GLY A 96 -9.03 2.68 11.64
C GLY A 96 -7.86 3.37 10.93
N ALA A 97 -7.24 2.74 9.94
CA ALA A 97 -6.25 3.41 9.11
C ALA A 97 -6.89 4.62 8.39
N GLN A 98 -6.21 5.75 8.43
CA GLN A 98 -6.65 7.00 7.79
C GLN A 98 -5.97 7.21 6.44
N LEU A 99 -4.81 6.59 6.25
CA LEU A 99 -4.07 6.55 5.00
C LEU A 99 -3.56 5.13 4.77
N ILE A 100 -3.67 4.64 3.56
CA ILE A 100 -3.10 3.37 3.13
C ILE A 100 -2.11 3.63 2.00
N LEU A 101 -0.90 3.09 2.13
CA LEU A 101 0.16 3.16 1.13
C LEU A 101 0.33 1.79 0.49
N ALA A 102 0.29 1.74 -0.84
CA ALA A 102 0.42 0.52 -1.60
C ALA A 102 1.24 0.70 -2.89
N GLY A 103 1.68 -0.40 -3.46
CA GLY A 103 2.45 -0.45 -4.71
C GLY A 103 1.92 -1.51 -5.66
N HIS A 104 2.79 -2.44 -6.11
CA HIS A 104 2.51 -3.65 -6.88
C HIS A 104 1.95 -3.44 -8.30
N THR A 105 0.97 -2.58 -8.46
CA THR A 105 0.19 -2.41 -9.71
C THR A 105 0.99 -1.88 -10.88
N HIS A 106 2.15 -1.28 -10.62
CA HIS A 106 2.94 -0.52 -11.61
C HIS A 106 2.10 0.52 -12.39
N GLY A 107 1.02 1.03 -11.77
CA GLY A 107 0.06 1.93 -12.39
C GLY A 107 -0.76 1.29 -13.52
N GLY A 108 -0.89 -0.05 -13.50
CA GLY A 108 -1.48 -0.85 -14.57
C GLY A 108 -0.53 -1.13 -15.72
N GLN A 109 0.67 -0.53 -15.72
CA GLN A 109 1.80 -0.71 -16.64
C GLN A 109 1.45 -0.56 -18.14
N LEU A 110 0.35 -1.18 -18.60
CA LEU A 110 -0.22 -1.02 -19.94
C LEU A 110 -1.49 -0.18 -19.85
N CYS A 111 -1.39 1.08 -20.22
CA CYS A 111 -2.50 2.02 -20.16
C CYS A 111 -2.87 2.50 -21.58
N LEU A 112 -4.14 2.87 -21.74
CA LEU A 112 -4.60 3.57 -22.93
C LEU A 112 -4.58 5.07 -22.69
N PRO A 113 -4.05 5.87 -23.64
CA PRO A 113 -4.10 7.32 -23.55
C PRO A 113 -5.53 7.84 -23.36
N GLY A 114 -5.76 8.65 -22.32
CA GLY A 114 -7.06 9.21 -22.00
C GLY A 114 -8.03 8.27 -21.25
N TYR A 115 -7.78 6.96 -21.25
CA TYR A 115 -8.58 5.98 -20.51
C TYR A 115 -7.94 5.56 -19.18
N GLY A 116 -6.62 5.31 -19.19
CA GLY A 116 -5.87 4.85 -18.01
C GLY A 116 -5.53 3.37 -18.05
N ALA A 117 -5.35 2.77 -16.89
CA ALA A 117 -4.99 1.36 -16.73
C ALA A 117 -6.08 0.43 -17.25
N LEU A 118 -5.66 -0.67 -17.90
CA LEU A 118 -6.56 -1.74 -18.35
C LEU A 118 -6.73 -2.82 -17.27
N VAL A 119 -5.68 -3.03 -16.49
CA VAL A 119 -5.63 -4.00 -15.38
C VAL A 119 -4.88 -3.40 -14.20
N SER A 120 -5.12 -3.90 -13.01
CA SER A 120 -4.39 -3.50 -11.78
C SER A 120 -3.43 -4.57 -11.28
N ASN A 121 -3.46 -5.76 -11.88
CA ASN A 121 -2.73 -6.96 -11.44
C ASN A 121 -3.09 -7.43 -10.00
N CYS A 122 -4.26 -7.03 -9.52
CA CYS A 122 -4.90 -7.45 -8.28
C CYS A 122 -6.42 -7.29 -8.46
N ASP A 123 -7.20 -7.41 -7.39
CA ASP A 123 -8.66 -7.23 -7.43
C ASP A 123 -9.13 -5.76 -7.29
N LEU A 124 -8.17 -4.82 -7.21
CA LEU A 124 -8.47 -3.39 -7.17
C LEU A 124 -9.00 -2.90 -8.53
N PRO A 125 -10.02 -2.02 -8.55
CA PRO A 125 -10.47 -1.40 -9.80
C PRO A 125 -9.33 -0.72 -10.57
N PRO A 126 -9.19 -0.93 -11.90
CA PRO A 126 -8.11 -0.34 -12.69
C PRO A 126 -8.00 1.19 -12.56
N ALA A 127 -9.11 1.87 -12.32
CA ALA A 127 -9.12 3.32 -12.10
C ALA A 127 -8.34 3.76 -10.85
N GLN A 128 -8.09 2.86 -9.89
CA GLN A 128 -7.32 3.08 -8.67
C GLN A 128 -5.90 2.48 -8.74
N ALA A 129 -5.48 1.97 -9.90
CA ALA A 129 -4.17 1.36 -10.07
C ALA A 129 -2.99 2.31 -9.83
N SER A 130 -3.20 3.62 -9.70
CA SER A 130 -2.19 4.59 -9.29
C SER A 130 -2.80 5.89 -8.77
N GLY A 131 -2.01 6.63 -7.98
CA GLY A 131 -2.37 7.93 -7.45
C GLY A 131 -3.15 7.87 -6.14
N LEU A 132 -3.75 9.00 -5.77
CA LEU A 132 -4.49 9.16 -4.52
C LEU A 132 -5.99 9.01 -4.78
N SER A 133 -6.63 8.13 -4.01
CA SER A 133 -8.08 7.89 -4.01
C SER A 133 -8.58 7.67 -2.57
N THR A 134 -9.78 7.15 -2.38
CA THR A 134 -10.30 6.69 -1.09
C THR A 134 -10.68 5.21 -1.16
N TRP A 135 -10.64 4.54 0.00
CA TRP A 135 -11.14 3.18 0.14
C TRP A 135 -12.07 3.08 1.37
N PRO A 136 -13.26 2.45 1.29
CA PRO A 136 -13.90 1.99 0.04
C PRO A 136 -14.04 3.10 -1.00
N ALA A 137 -13.98 2.73 -2.28
CA ALA A 137 -14.03 3.69 -3.37
C ALA A 137 -15.32 4.52 -3.35
N SER A 138 -15.20 5.83 -3.24
CA SER A 138 -16.32 6.71 -3.54
C SER A 138 -16.24 7.17 -5.01
N PHE A 139 -17.32 7.04 -5.75
CA PHE A 139 -17.37 7.40 -7.18
C PHE A 139 -17.12 8.90 -7.50
N LYS A 140 -16.87 9.71 -6.46
CA LYS A 140 -16.70 11.17 -6.61
C LYS A 140 -15.26 11.66 -6.78
N ALA A 141 -14.24 10.80 -6.70
CA ALA A 141 -12.92 11.28 -6.35
C ALA A 141 -11.76 10.79 -7.20
N ILE A 142 -11.83 10.80 -8.50
CA ILE A 142 -10.62 10.65 -9.31
C ILE A 142 -10.47 11.85 -10.25
N HIS A 143 -10.14 13.00 -9.68
CA HIS A 143 -9.61 14.10 -10.46
C HIS A 143 -8.14 14.32 -10.08
N LYS A 144 -7.25 14.26 -11.09
CA LYS A 144 -5.84 14.57 -10.93
C LYS A 144 -5.69 15.95 -10.28
N GLY A 145 -5.09 15.99 -9.10
CA GLY A 145 -4.65 17.22 -8.45
C GLY A 145 -5.37 17.67 -7.19
N ALA A 146 -6.48 17.04 -6.79
CA ALA A 146 -7.11 17.31 -5.50
C ALA A 146 -7.21 16.01 -4.69
N ALA A 147 -6.79 16.05 -3.42
CA ALA A 147 -7.07 14.95 -2.51
C ALA A 147 -8.60 14.81 -2.38
N PRO A 148 -9.17 13.61 -2.58
CA PRO A 148 -10.58 13.40 -2.30
C PRO A 148 -10.86 13.69 -0.83
N ALA A 149 -12.04 14.15 -0.49
CA ALA A 149 -12.45 14.18 0.91
C ALA A 149 -12.71 12.75 1.37
N SER A 150 -12.07 12.29 2.45
CA SER A 150 -12.45 11.04 3.09
C SER A 150 -13.70 11.26 3.94
N GLU A 151 -14.65 10.33 3.85
CA GLU A 151 -15.84 10.28 4.68
C GLU A 151 -15.58 9.37 5.88
N GLU A 152 -16.45 9.40 6.89
CA GLU A 152 -16.38 8.47 8.02
C GLU A 152 -16.42 7.03 7.51
N GLY A 153 -15.51 6.17 8.01
CA GLY A 153 -15.37 4.78 7.53
C GLY A 153 -14.59 4.63 6.22
N GLN A 154 -13.88 5.66 5.78
CA GLN A 154 -12.97 5.60 4.63
C GLN A 154 -11.56 5.99 5.01
N ALA A 155 -10.58 5.38 4.32
CA ALA A 155 -9.18 5.80 4.34
C ALA A 155 -8.80 6.48 3.01
N TYR A 156 -7.80 7.35 3.04
CA TYR A 156 -7.07 7.68 1.83
C TYR A 156 -6.27 6.48 1.35
N LEU A 157 -6.32 6.18 0.08
CA LEU A 157 -5.53 5.13 -0.55
C LEU A 157 -4.59 5.77 -1.57
N HIS A 158 -3.29 5.64 -1.34
CA HIS A 158 -2.28 6.00 -2.33
C HIS A 158 -1.63 4.74 -2.89
N VAL A 159 -1.80 4.51 -4.19
CA VAL A 159 -1.14 3.42 -4.92
C VAL A 159 -0.03 4.00 -5.77
N SER A 160 1.21 3.63 -5.49
CA SER A 160 2.37 4.10 -6.25
C SER A 160 2.51 3.33 -7.56
N ALA A 161 2.66 4.06 -8.67
CA ALA A 161 3.01 3.44 -9.94
C ALA A 161 4.47 2.94 -9.98
N GLY A 162 5.31 3.39 -9.05
CA GLY A 162 6.70 2.97 -8.94
C GLY A 162 7.57 3.36 -10.15
N LEU A 163 8.85 3.08 -10.05
CA LEU A 163 9.84 3.40 -11.09
C LEU A 163 10.16 2.20 -12.00
N GLY A 164 9.97 0.99 -11.51
CA GLY A 164 10.30 -0.26 -12.19
C GLY A 164 9.19 -0.78 -13.11
N THR A 165 9.46 -1.95 -13.69
CA THR A 165 8.50 -2.73 -14.48
C THR A 165 8.42 -4.14 -13.91
N SER A 166 7.30 -4.83 -14.15
CA SER A 166 7.22 -6.27 -13.89
C SER A 166 8.20 -7.03 -14.80
N PRO A 167 8.88 -8.05 -14.31
CA PRO A 167 9.75 -8.90 -15.14
C PRO A 167 8.95 -9.62 -16.24
N PHE A 168 7.67 -9.89 -16.02
CA PHE A 168 6.77 -10.53 -17.00
C PHE A 168 6.28 -9.59 -18.08
N THR A 169 6.36 -8.29 -17.84
CA THR A 169 5.94 -7.25 -18.81
C THR A 169 6.95 -6.11 -18.74
N PRO A 170 8.11 -6.22 -19.41
CA PRO A 170 9.24 -5.30 -19.22
C PRO A 170 9.07 -3.95 -19.95
N VAL A 171 7.84 -3.57 -20.27
CA VAL A 171 7.51 -2.32 -20.96
C VAL A 171 6.40 -1.57 -20.24
N ARG A 172 6.42 -0.23 -20.33
CA ARG A 172 5.32 0.64 -19.93
C ARG A 172 4.75 1.34 -21.13
N THR A 173 3.42 1.35 -21.27
CA THR A 173 2.72 2.06 -22.35
C THR A 173 1.73 3.05 -21.75
N ALA A 174 1.89 4.33 -22.06
CA ALA A 174 1.08 5.44 -21.52
C ALA A 174 0.97 5.47 -19.97
N CYS A 175 1.88 4.77 -19.28
CA CYS A 175 2.01 4.70 -17.82
C CYS A 175 3.45 5.07 -17.46
N ARG A 176 3.68 6.32 -17.06
CA ARG A 176 5.04 6.80 -16.74
C ARG A 176 5.49 6.25 -15.39
N PRO A 177 6.81 5.98 -15.23
CA PRO A 177 7.38 5.78 -13.91
C PRO A 177 7.09 6.99 -13.01
N GLU A 178 6.83 6.73 -11.73
CA GLU A 178 6.41 7.77 -10.79
C GLU A 178 7.04 7.56 -9.41
N ALA A 179 7.49 8.66 -8.82
CA ALA A 179 7.77 8.77 -7.40
C ALA A 179 6.91 9.91 -6.84
N THR A 180 6.18 9.66 -5.77
CA THR A 180 5.22 10.60 -5.19
C THR A 180 5.69 11.12 -3.85
N LEU A 181 5.71 12.43 -3.67
CA LEU A 181 5.86 13.07 -2.36
C LEU A 181 4.48 13.35 -1.77
N LEU A 182 4.17 12.71 -0.66
CA LEU A 182 2.96 12.98 0.13
C LEU A 182 3.29 13.92 1.28
N THR A 183 2.45 14.91 1.50
CA THR A 183 2.54 15.81 2.65
C THR A 183 1.30 15.65 3.50
N LEU A 184 1.48 15.23 4.75
CA LEU A 184 0.41 15.14 5.74
C LEU A 184 0.36 16.46 6.52
N THR A 185 -0.83 17.05 6.61
CA THR A 185 -1.06 18.30 7.35
C THR A 185 -2.21 18.10 8.32
N ALA A 186 -2.04 18.57 9.57
CA ALA A 186 -3.15 18.65 10.51
C ALA A 186 -4.20 19.67 10.01
N ARG A 187 -5.46 19.36 10.23
CA ARG A 187 -6.59 20.28 9.98
C ARG A 187 -7.08 20.86 11.30
#